data_77142ec3021b78f212205cbe449b96e7
#
_entry.id   77142ec3021b78f212205cbe449b96e7
#
_cell.length_a   1.000
_cell.length_b   1.000
_cell.length_c   1.000
_cell.angle_alpha   90.00
_cell.angle_beta   90.00
_cell.angle_gamma   90.00
#
_symmetry.space_group_name_H-M   'P 1'
#
loop_
_entity.id
_entity.type
_entity.pdbx_description
1 polymer ?
#
loop_
_entity_poly.entity_id
_entity_poly.type
_entity_poly.pdbx_seq_one_letter_code
_entity_poly.pdbx_strand_id
1 'polypeptide(L)'
;KTIIKNLSPLTKLIFTFPTLSTGGMEGRKDTRKAQFKSIVKLVDKNGVVVEYPKYDSHATSKELVRAASKRGCPLTLANAGKIVDYVGTDLTALQNEIDKLCAYADGKEITFDMINDLVHINLETKVYYISNYIIKNDLQRAYKELDILFYQKTEPIVIVANIANAYMDLYRARVAGESGIPITVVANEFNYGKRSFVLTNSARDGRYISTPAIRKSIDEIINTDLKLKSTSANGRILVEKLIAKLSLIAKEISYAKN
;
A
#
# COMPACT_ATOMS: atom_id res chain seq x y z
N LYS A 1 8.10 26.36 27.40
CA LYS A 1 7.72 27.77 27.16
C LYS A 1 8.90 28.71 27.38
N THR A 2 9.68 28.54 28.43
CA THR A 2 10.83 29.38 28.81
C THR A 2 11.94 29.35 27.76
N ILE A 3 12.25 28.19 27.19
CA ILE A 3 13.30 28.02 26.16
C ILE A 3 13.00 28.87 24.91
N ILE A 4 11.76 28.83 24.40
CA ILE A 4 11.38 29.55 23.17
C ILE A 4 11.44 31.07 23.37
N LYS A 5 11.14 31.55 24.59
CA LYS A 5 11.16 32.99 24.90
C LYS A 5 12.59 33.54 25.08
N ASN A 6 13.52 32.69 25.45
CA ASN A 6 14.89 33.07 25.78
C ASN A 6 15.95 32.57 24.77
N LEU A 7 15.50 32.28 23.54
CA LEU A 7 16.42 31.90 22.46
C LEU A 7 17.36 33.05 22.09
N SER A 8 18.64 32.76 21.97
CA SER A 8 19.62 33.68 21.38
C SER A 8 19.21 33.99 19.93
N PRO A 9 19.39 35.22 19.43
CA PRO A 9 19.12 35.57 18.03
C PRO A 9 19.87 34.71 17.01
N LEU A 10 20.97 34.10 17.43
CA LEU A 10 21.78 33.20 16.58
C LEU A 10 21.31 31.74 16.59
N THR A 11 20.32 31.39 17.46
CA THR A 11 19.84 30.00 17.61
C THR A 11 18.57 29.78 16.83
N LYS A 12 18.57 28.76 15.95
CA LYS A 12 17.38 28.24 15.28
C LYS A 12 16.95 26.95 15.97
N LEU A 13 15.74 26.92 16.55
CA LEU A 13 15.17 25.76 17.20
C LEU A 13 14.12 25.13 16.28
N ILE A 14 14.33 23.86 15.89
CA ILE A 14 13.43 23.12 14.99
C ILE A 14 12.76 22.00 15.77
N PHE A 15 11.42 22.01 15.81
CA PHE A 15 10.62 20.92 16.34
C PHE A 15 10.05 20.08 15.18
N THR A 16 10.26 18.78 15.22
CA THR A 16 9.70 17.85 14.23
C THR A 16 8.72 16.88 14.89
N PHE A 17 7.54 16.72 14.30
CA PHE A 17 6.48 15.81 14.77
C PHE A 17 6.02 14.92 13.62
N PRO A 18 6.69 13.81 13.34
CA PRO A 18 6.43 13.00 12.15
C PRO A 18 5.07 12.30 12.16
N THR A 19 4.43 12.14 13.33
CA THR A 19 3.18 11.37 13.50
C THR A 19 1.97 12.20 13.90
N LEU A 20 2.15 13.51 14.14
CA LEU A 20 1.07 14.41 14.57
C LEU A 20 0.76 15.41 13.47
N SER A 21 -0.53 15.55 13.13
CA SER A 21 -1.03 16.53 12.17
C SER A 21 -1.87 17.59 12.92
N THR A 22 -1.85 18.82 12.44
CA THR A 22 -2.65 19.93 12.99
C THR A 22 -4.13 19.80 12.65
N GLY A 23 -4.48 19.08 11.58
CA GLY A 23 -5.82 19.05 10.99
C GLY A 23 -6.70 17.83 11.30
N GLY A 24 -6.18 16.75 11.92
CA GLY A 24 -6.88 15.47 11.98
C GLY A 24 -7.31 14.97 13.36
N MET A 25 -7.64 15.85 14.32
CA MET A 25 -7.74 15.46 15.73
C MET A 25 -9.15 15.60 16.34
N GLU A 26 -10.20 15.29 15.60
CA GLU A 26 -11.55 15.20 16.17
C GLU A 26 -11.81 13.80 16.74
N GLY A 27 -12.23 13.74 18.02
CA GLY A 27 -12.88 12.56 18.58
C GLY A 27 -12.27 11.83 19.77
N ARG A 28 -11.04 12.10 20.24
CA ARG A 28 -10.52 11.52 21.50
C ARG A 28 -9.90 12.56 22.42
N LYS A 29 -10.29 12.55 23.70
CA LYS A 29 -9.62 13.30 24.79
C LYS A 29 -8.25 12.69 25.08
N ASP A 30 -7.24 13.05 24.29
CA ASP A 30 -5.84 12.67 24.52
C ASP A 30 -5.08 13.90 25.02
N THR A 31 -4.54 13.85 26.22
CA THR A 31 -3.75 14.92 26.83
C THR A 31 -2.55 15.34 25.98
N ARG A 32 -1.97 14.40 25.22
CA ARG A 32 -0.89 14.67 24.26
C ARG A 32 -1.32 15.61 23.14
N LYS A 33 -2.58 15.55 22.72
CA LYS A 33 -3.14 16.44 21.69
C LYS A 33 -3.26 17.87 22.18
N ALA A 34 -3.66 18.09 23.41
CA ALA A 34 -3.74 19.41 24.01
C ALA A 34 -2.35 20.04 24.17
N GLN A 35 -1.36 19.25 24.61
CA GLN A 35 0.03 19.69 24.72
C GLN A 35 0.61 20.04 23.34
N PHE A 36 0.38 19.19 22.31
CA PHE A 36 0.81 19.46 20.96
C PHE A 36 0.23 20.76 20.41
N LYS A 37 -1.10 20.97 20.52
CA LYS A 37 -1.75 22.23 20.11
C LYS A 37 -1.18 23.45 20.83
N SER A 38 -0.82 23.32 22.10
CA SER A 38 -0.21 24.42 22.87
C SER A 38 1.20 24.76 22.39
N ILE A 39 1.99 23.74 21.98
CA ILE A 39 3.32 23.91 21.40
C ILE A 39 3.21 24.58 20.03
N VAL A 40 2.32 24.08 19.16
CA VAL A 40 2.08 24.65 17.83
C VAL A 40 1.72 26.14 17.94
N LYS A 41 0.75 26.50 18.79
CA LYS A 41 0.38 27.91 19.02
C LYS A 41 1.53 28.77 19.54
N LEU A 42 2.39 28.20 20.38
CA LEU A 42 3.55 28.93 20.91
C LEU A 42 4.62 29.16 19.85
N VAL A 43 4.87 28.15 18.98
CA VAL A 43 5.81 28.26 17.86
C VAL A 43 5.26 29.24 16.82
N ASP A 44 4.00 29.13 16.46
CA ASP A 44 3.32 30.01 15.49
C ASP A 44 3.43 31.51 15.89
N LYS A 45 3.35 31.79 17.20
CA LYS A 45 3.52 33.15 17.74
C LYS A 45 4.96 33.69 17.66
N ASN A 46 5.98 32.83 17.65
CA ASN A 46 7.39 33.23 17.78
C ASN A 46 8.27 32.76 16.59
N GLY A 47 7.67 32.13 15.59
CA GLY A 47 8.39 31.55 14.46
C GLY A 47 7.45 31.12 13.36
N VAL A 48 7.78 30.04 12.66
CA VAL A 48 7.02 29.50 11.53
C VAL A 48 6.61 28.08 11.82
N VAL A 49 5.34 27.77 11.62
CA VAL A 49 4.79 26.39 11.65
C VAL A 49 4.58 25.94 10.22
N VAL A 50 5.21 24.82 9.83
CA VAL A 50 5.05 24.23 8.51
C VAL A 50 4.47 22.84 8.68
N GLU A 51 3.36 22.57 8.02
CA GLU A 51 2.77 21.24 7.94
C GLU A 51 3.10 20.60 6.60
N TYR A 52 3.68 19.41 6.64
CA TYR A 52 3.94 18.58 5.46
C TYR A 52 2.90 17.44 5.42
N PRO A 53 1.74 17.65 4.76
CA PRO A 53 0.76 16.59 4.64
C PRO A 53 1.34 15.44 3.79
N LYS A 54 1.04 14.20 4.17
CA LYS A 54 1.35 13.06 3.30
C LYS A 54 0.56 13.22 2.00
N TYR A 55 1.24 13.16 0.87
CA TYR A 55 0.59 13.19 -0.43
C TYR A 55 -0.29 11.95 -0.62
N ASP A 56 -1.44 12.11 -1.26
CA ASP A 56 -2.19 11.00 -1.84
C ASP A 56 -1.54 10.54 -3.15
N SER A 57 -2.02 9.44 -3.72
CA SER A 57 -1.43 8.90 -4.96
C SER A 57 -1.45 9.89 -6.11
N HIS A 58 -2.50 10.72 -6.23
CA HIS A 58 -2.61 11.71 -7.30
C HIS A 58 -1.63 12.87 -7.12
N ALA A 59 -1.55 13.43 -5.91
CA ALA A 59 -0.57 14.48 -5.59
C ALA A 59 0.87 13.95 -5.72
N THR A 60 1.11 12.71 -5.31
CA THR A 60 2.40 12.02 -5.48
C THR A 60 2.76 11.89 -6.96
N SER A 61 1.83 11.46 -7.81
CA SER A 61 2.06 11.36 -9.26
C SER A 61 2.41 12.71 -9.88
N LYS A 62 1.73 13.80 -9.48
CA LYS A 62 2.06 15.15 -9.94
C LYS A 62 3.48 15.57 -9.53
N GLU A 63 3.88 15.23 -8.32
CA GLU A 63 5.24 15.53 -7.85
C GLU A 63 6.30 14.73 -8.60
N LEU A 64 6.01 13.47 -8.96
CA LEU A 64 6.90 12.68 -9.82
C LEU A 64 7.08 13.29 -11.21
N VAL A 65 6.00 13.78 -11.83
CA VAL A 65 6.08 14.48 -13.11
C VAL A 65 7.01 15.69 -13.00
N ARG A 66 6.87 16.50 -11.94
CA ARG A 66 7.76 17.63 -11.67
C ARG A 66 9.20 17.19 -11.45
N ALA A 67 9.41 16.13 -10.69
CA ALA A 67 10.75 15.61 -10.40
C ALA A 67 11.45 15.10 -11.66
N ALA A 68 10.75 14.40 -12.54
CA ALA A 68 11.27 13.94 -13.83
C ALA A 68 11.59 15.12 -14.76
N SER A 69 10.69 16.11 -14.85
CA SER A 69 10.91 17.32 -15.65
C SER A 69 12.13 18.12 -15.22
N LYS A 70 12.38 18.24 -13.90
CA LYS A 70 13.59 18.90 -13.38
C LYS A 70 14.88 18.18 -13.79
N ARG A 71 14.82 16.89 -14.12
CA ARG A 71 15.91 16.05 -14.61
C ARG A 71 15.99 15.99 -16.15
N GLY A 72 15.13 16.75 -16.83
CA GLY A 72 15.08 16.79 -18.29
C GLY A 72 14.37 15.59 -18.93
N CYS A 73 13.66 14.77 -18.17
CA CYS A 73 12.96 13.59 -18.68
C CYS A 73 11.44 13.81 -18.65
N PRO A 74 10.75 13.87 -19.79
CA PRO A 74 9.30 13.94 -19.83
C PRO A 74 8.67 12.68 -19.22
N LEU A 75 7.64 12.87 -18.38
CA LEU A 75 6.87 11.80 -17.77
C LEU A 75 5.38 12.17 -17.80
N THR A 76 4.55 11.32 -18.38
CA THR A 76 3.10 11.53 -18.37
C THR A 76 2.51 11.27 -16.99
N LEU A 77 1.38 11.91 -16.66
CA LEU A 77 0.69 11.68 -15.39
C LEU A 77 0.22 10.22 -15.24
N ALA A 78 -0.16 9.58 -16.35
CA ALA A 78 -0.55 8.16 -16.37
C ALA A 78 0.63 7.26 -15.98
N ASN A 79 1.80 7.47 -16.57
CA ASN A 79 3.01 6.74 -16.27
C ASN A 79 3.50 7.01 -14.83
N ALA A 80 3.41 8.26 -14.36
CA ALA A 80 3.69 8.60 -12.96
C ALA A 80 2.74 7.87 -12.00
N GLY A 81 1.44 7.79 -12.31
CA GLY A 81 0.48 7.00 -11.55
C GLY A 81 0.88 5.53 -11.47
N LYS A 82 1.36 4.95 -12.57
CA LYS A 82 1.83 3.56 -12.61
C LYS A 82 3.05 3.32 -11.73
N ILE A 83 4.00 4.27 -11.71
CA ILE A 83 5.16 4.19 -10.80
C ILE A 83 4.69 4.22 -9.34
N VAL A 84 3.74 5.10 -9.00
CA VAL A 84 3.16 5.17 -7.65
C VAL A 84 2.42 3.88 -7.28
N ASP A 85 1.69 3.27 -8.20
CA ASP A 85 1.05 1.97 -7.98
C ASP A 85 2.07 0.85 -7.68
N TYR A 86 3.24 0.89 -8.33
CA TYR A 86 4.29 -0.12 -8.16
C TYR A 86 5.09 0.05 -6.88
N VAL A 87 5.44 1.29 -6.54
CA VAL A 87 6.39 1.64 -5.45
C VAL A 87 5.66 2.02 -4.16
N GLY A 88 4.44 2.55 -4.27
CA GLY A 88 3.72 3.19 -3.18
C GLY A 88 3.98 4.69 -3.13
N THR A 89 3.65 5.33 -1.99
CA THR A 89 3.73 6.79 -1.81
C THR A 89 4.97 7.23 -1.01
N ASP A 90 5.96 6.37 -0.82
CA ASP A 90 7.22 6.74 -0.20
C ASP A 90 8.05 7.60 -1.17
N LEU A 91 8.23 8.87 -0.82
CA LEU A 91 8.90 9.84 -1.70
C LEU A 91 10.37 9.51 -1.94
N THR A 92 11.06 8.92 -0.97
CA THR A 92 12.47 8.55 -1.11
C THR A 92 12.62 7.39 -2.10
N ALA A 93 11.81 6.35 -1.94
CA ALA A 93 11.78 5.23 -2.87
C ALA A 93 11.41 5.70 -4.29
N LEU A 94 10.39 6.56 -4.41
CA LEU A 94 9.96 7.11 -5.69
C LEU A 94 11.02 7.99 -6.35
N GLN A 95 11.76 8.80 -5.59
CA GLN A 95 12.87 9.59 -6.13
C GLN A 95 13.99 8.71 -6.70
N ASN A 96 14.36 7.64 -5.99
CA ASN A 96 15.35 6.68 -6.47
C ASN A 96 14.90 6.01 -7.78
N GLU A 97 13.61 5.67 -7.92
CA GLU A 97 13.08 5.11 -9.16
C GLU A 97 13.10 6.14 -10.31
N ILE A 98 12.74 7.39 -10.04
CA ILE A 98 12.83 8.47 -11.05
C ILE A 98 14.27 8.72 -11.47
N ASP A 99 15.23 8.74 -10.53
CA ASP A 99 16.66 8.91 -10.87
C ASP A 99 17.14 7.79 -11.80
N LYS A 100 16.78 6.55 -11.50
CA LYS A 100 17.10 5.37 -12.32
C LYS A 100 16.45 5.45 -13.71
N LEU A 101 15.15 5.78 -13.77
CA LEU A 101 14.42 5.88 -15.03
C LEU A 101 14.96 7.02 -15.90
N CYS A 102 15.27 8.20 -15.31
CA CYS A 102 15.84 9.32 -16.04
C CYS A 102 17.24 9.00 -16.58
N ALA A 103 18.07 8.31 -15.78
CA ALA A 103 19.39 7.88 -16.23
C ALA A 103 19.30 6.92 -17.44
N TYR A 104 18.30 6.02 -17.43
CA TYR A 104 18.07 5.08 -18.53
C TYR A 104 17.47 5.76 -19.76
N ALA A 105 16.52 6.69 -19.55
CA ALA A 105 15.83 7.39 -20.62
C ALA A 105 16.73 8.39 -21.39
N ASP A 106 17.84 8.83 -20.79
CA ASP A 106 18.82 9.75 -21.39
C ASP A 106 18.16 10.98 -22.03
N GLY A 107 17.34 11.69 -21.25
CA GLY A 107 16.61 12.88 -21.70
C GLY A 107 15.36 12.61 -22.56
N LYS A 108 15.06 11.35 -22.89
CA LYS A 108 13.83 10.97 -23.61
C LYS A 108 12.66 10.77 -22.66
N GLU A 109 11.46 10.60 -23.23
CA GLU A 109 10.26 10.31 -22.45
C GLU A 109 10.37 8.96 -21.73
N ILE A 110 9.98 8.93 -20.45
CA ILE A 110 9.87 7.70 -19.67
C ILE A 110 8.62 6.95 -20.12
N THR A 111 8.82 5.85 -20.85
CA THR A 111 7.76 5.03 -21.42
C THR A 111 7.22 4.00 -20.44
N PHE A 112 6.04 3.45 -20.73
CA PHE A 112 5.43 2.38 -19.95
C PHE A 112 6.31 1.12 -19.92
N ASP A 113 6.97 0.77 -21.02
CA ASP A 113 7.86 -0.39 -21.12
C ASP A 113 9.08 -0.22 -20.20
N MET A 114 9.72 0.94 -20.20
CA MET A 114 10.80 1.25 -19.26
C MET A 114 10.36 1.10 -17.80
N ILE A 115 9.14 1.52 -17.47
CA ILE A 115 8.60 1.38 -16.11
C ILE A 115 8.43 -0.09 -15.75
N ASN A 116 7.85 -0.91 -16.63
CA ASN A 116 7.65 -2.33 -16.38
C ASN A 116 8.98 -3.10 -16.23
N ASP A 117 10.00 -2.72 -16.99
CA ASP A 117 11.29 -3.41 -17.00
C ASP A 117 12.18 -3.00 -15.82
N LEU A 118 12.12 -1.74 -15.40
CA LEU A 118 13.10 -1.19 -14.47
C LEU A 118 12.54 -0.91 -13.08
N VAL A 119 11.24 -0.57 -12.92
CA VAL A 119 10.71 -0.19 -11.61
C VAL A 119 10.56 -1.38 -10.69
N HIS A 120 11.09 -1.24 -9.49
CA HIS A 120 10.91 -2.27 -8.47
C HIS A 120 9.50 -2.23 -7.91
N ILE A 121 8.73 -3.30 -8.16
CA ILE A 121 7.37 -3.45 -7.62
C ILE A 121 7.48 -3.87 -6.15
N ASN A 122 6.82 -3.12 -5.25
CA ASN A 122 6.82 -3.44 -3.83
C ASN A 122 6.07 -4.75 -3.53
N LEU A 123 6.38 -5.34 -2.38
CA LEU A 123 5.84 -6.65 -1.99
C LEU A 123 4.31 -6.65 -1.94
N GLU A 124 3.69 -5.62 -1.38
CA GLU A 124 2.24 -5.50 -1.26
C GLU A 124 1.55 -5.56 -2.62
N THR A 125 2.07 -4.82 -3.59
CA THR A 125 1.58 -4.79 -4.97
C THR A 125 1.78 -6.15 -5.67
N LYS A 126 2.93 -6.80 -5.49
CA LYS A 126 3.16 -8.14 -6.04
C LYS A 126 2.18 -9.16 -5.49
N VAL A 127 1.97 -9.19 -4.18
CA VAL A 127 1.03 -10.10 -3.55
C VAL A 127 -0.41 -9.80 -3.96
N TYR A 128 -0.77 -8.54 -4.14
CA TYR A 128 -2.06 -8.16 -4.71
C TYR A 128 -2.24 -8.75 -6.13
N TYR A 129 -1.21 -8.72 -6.99
CA TYR A 129 -1.27 -9.38 -8.30
C TYR A 129 -1.40 -10.90 -8.18
N ILE A 130 -0.64 -11.53 -7.29
CA ILE A 130 -0.77 -12.98 -7.02
C ILE A 130 -2.23 -13.31 -6.64
N SER A 131 -2.82 -12.57 -5.71
CA SER A 131 -4.21 -12.77 -5.28
C SER A 131 -5.20 -12.63 -6.44
N ASN A 132 -5.02 -11.63 -7.30
CA ASN A 132 -5.85 -11.44 -8.49
C ASN A 132 -5.69 -12.57 -9.52
N TYR A 133 -4.48 -13.05 -9.74
CA TYR A 133 -4.24 -14.19 -10.63
C TYR A 133 -4.89 -15.47 -10.09
N ILE A 134 -4.85 -15.69 -8.76
CA ILE A 134 -5.53 -16.81 -8.12
C ILE A 134 -7.05 -16.74 -8.37
N ILE A 135 -7.67 -15.58 -8.12
CA ILE A 135 -9.13 -15.38 -8.30
C ILE A 135 -9.55 -15.60 -9.77
N LYS A 136 -8.70 -15.16 -10.71
CA LYS A 136 -8.91 -15.34 -12.14
C LYS A 136 -8.49 -16.72 -12.67
N ASN A 137 -8.00 -17.60 -11.77
CA ASN A 137 -7.48 -18.92 -12.09
C ASN A 137 -6.30 -18.92 -13.07
N ASP A 138 -5.49 -17.87 -13.05
CA ASP A 138 -4.24 -17.78 -13.81
C ASP A 138 -3.06 -18.20 -12.92
N LEU A 139 -3.00 -19.51 -12.65
CA LEU A 139 -1.96 -20.08 -11.78
C LEU A 139 -0.56 -19.89 -12.33
N GLN A 140 -0.40 -19.88 -13.65
CA GLN A 140 0.91 -19.72 -14.28
C GLN A 140 1.54 -18.36 -13.90
N ARG A 141 0.76 -17.27 -14.00
CA ARG A 141 1.24 -15.95 -13.57
C ARG A 141 1.38 -15.85 -12.05
N ALA A 142 0.47 -16.45 -11.29
CA ALA A 142 0.58 -16.45 -9.83
C ALA A 142 1.90 -17.09 -9.35
N TYR A 143 2.26 -18.25 -9.89
CA TYR A 143 3.52 -18.91 -9.54
C TYR A 143 4.76 -18.16 -10.05
N LYS A 144 4.70 -17.56 -11.25
CA LYS A 144 5.79 -16.72 -11.75
C LYS A 144 6.11 -15.55 -10.80
N GLU A 145 5.07 -14.84 -10.32
CA GLU A 145 5.28 -13.77 -9.33
C GLU A 145 5.77 -14.31 -7.98
N LEU A 146 5.30 -15.48 -7.56
CA LEU A 146 5.77 -16.14 -6.34
C LEU A 146 7.27 -16.50 -6.45
N ASP A 147 7.70 -17.04 -7.59
CA ASP A 147 9.11 -17.38 -7.83
C ASP A 147 10.01 -16.13 -7.74
N ILE A 148 9.53 -14.99 -8.25
CA ILE A 148 10.26 -13.71 -8.12
C ILE A 148 10.41 -13.32 -6.65
N LEU A 149 9.36 -13.48 -5.82
CA LEU A 149 9.44 -13.18 -4.39
C LEU A 149 10.44 -14.08 -3.67
N PHE A 150 10.46 -15.38 -3.97
CA PHE A 150 11.45 -16.30 -3.40
C PHE A 150 12.87 -16.03 -3.90
N TYR A 151 13.04 -15.67 -5.16
CA TYR A 151 14.34 -15.23 -5.69
C TYR A 151 14.86 -13.98 -4.94
N GLN A 152 13.97 -13.08 -4.58
CA GLN A 152 14.26 -11.90 -3.74
C GLN A 152 14.43 -12.23 -2.25
N LYS A 153 14.46 -13.53 -1.89
CA LYS A 153 14.61 -14.02 -0.50
C LYS A 153 13.51 -13.52 0.45
N THR A 154 12.30 -13.28 -0.08
CA THR A 154 11.16 -12.91 0.75
C THR A 154 10.73 -14.10 1.60
N GLU A 155 10.64 -13.91 2.91
CA GLU A 155 10.25 -14.95 3.85
C GLU A 155 8.83 -15.45 3.60
N PRO A 156 8.57 -16.77 3.61
CA PRO A 156 7.24 -17.35 3.36
C PRO A 156 6.15 -16.78 4.27
N ILE A 157 6.46 -16.53 5.54
CA ILE A 157 5.52 -15.98 6.51
C ILE A 157 5.08 -14.56 6.14
N VAL A 158 5.98 -13.76 5.57
CA VAL A 158 5.69 -12.40 5.12
C VAL A 158 4.80 -12.42 3.87
N ILE A 159 5.02 -13.39 2.97
CA ILE A 159 4.16 -13.58 1.79
C ILE A 159 2.75 -13.95 2.23
N VAL A 160 2.59 -14.92 3.14
CA VAL A 160 1.27 -15.36 3.64
C VAL A 160 0.55 -14.22 4.38
N ALA A 161 1.25 -13.44 5.20
CA ALA A 161 0.66 -12.29 5.88
C ALA A 161 0.11 -11.23 4.89
N ASN A 162 0.83 -10.98 3.79
CA ASN A 162 0.35 -10.05 2.75
C ASN A 162 -0.83 -10.65 1.96
N ILE A 163 -0.84 -11.96 1.68
CA ILE A 163 -2.01 -12.65 1.09
C ILE A 163 -3.22 -12.52 2.02
N ALA A 164 -3.03 -12.71 3.33
CA ALA A 164 -4.09 -12.54 4.33
C ALA A 164 -4.69 -11.12 4.27
N ASN A 165 -3.85 -10.09 4.24
CA ASN A 165 -4.30 -8.69 4.11
C ASN A 165 -5.12 -8.48 2.82
N ALA A 166 -4.65 -8.98 1.68
CA ALA A 166 -5.36 -8.85 0.41
C ALA A 166 -6.74 -9.53 0.45
N TYR A 167 -6.85 -10.72 1.04
CA TYR A 167 -8.13 -11.42 1.18
C TYR A 167 -9.05 -10.76 2.21
N MET A 168 -8.51 -10.16 3.28
CA MET A 168 -9.31 -9.36 4.22
C MET A 168 -9.86 -8.09 3.57
N ASP A 169 -9.08 -7.42 2.74
CA ASP A 169 -9.55 -6.25 1.99
C ASP A 169 -10.64 -6.65 0.98
N LEU A 170 -10.48 -7.80 0.31
CA LEU A 170 -11.48 -8.40 -0.56
C LEU A 170 -12.78 -8.71 0.20
N TYR A 171 -12.68 -9.33 1.37
CA TYR A 171 -13.81 -9.65 2.23
C TYR A 171 -14.58 -8.40 2.66
N ARG A 172 -13.87 -7.40 3.18
CA ARG A 172 -14.47 -6.13 3.60
C ARG A 172 -15.20 -5.43 2.46
N ALA A 173 -14.56 -5.34 1.30
CA ALA A 173 -15.14 -4.72 0.12
C ALA A 173 -16.37 -5.49 -0.40
N ARG A 174 -16.31 -6.83 -0.39
CA ARG A 174 -17.41 -7.69 -0.86
C ARG A 174 -18.62 -7.59 0.04
N VAL A 175 -18.43 -7.73 1.36
CA VAL A 175 -19.51 -7.63 2.35
C VAL A 175 -20.14 -6.24 2.36
N ALA A 176 -19.33 -5.19 2.23
CA ALA A 176 -19.84 -3.83 2.09
C ALA A 176 -20.78 -3.68 0.88
N GLY A 177 -20.37 -4.22 -0.29
CA GLY A 177 -21.20 -4.21 -1.49
C GLY A 177 -22.49 -5.00 -1.33
N GLU A 178 -22.46 -6.17 -0.71
CA GLU A 178 -23.65 -7.00 -0.43
C GLU A 178 -24.61 -6.35 0.59
N SER A 179 -24.07 -5.55 1.51
CA SER A 179 -24.85 -4.84 2.54
C SER A 179 -25.26 -3.42 2.13
N GLY A 180 -24.91 -2.96 0.92
CA GLY A 180 -25.20 -1.61 0.46
C GLY A 180 -24.41 -0.51 1.20
N ILE A 181 -23.32 -0.89 1.90
CA ILE A 181 -22.50 0.06 2.68
C ILE A 181 -21.46 0.71 1.75
N PRO A 182 -21.39 2.05 1.69
CA PRO A 182 -20.38 2.72 0.88
C PRO A 182 -18.95 2.35 1.30
N ILE A 183 -18.07 2.12 0.32
CA ILE A 183 -16.65 1.79 0.56
C ILE A 183 -15.94 2.85 1.42
N THR A 184 -16.34 4.12 1.30
CA THR A 184 -15.80 5.22 2.10
C THR A 184 -16.08 5.05 3.60
N VAL A 185 -17.24 4.50 3.97
CA VAL A 185 -17.59 4.20 5.36
C VAL A 185 -16.66 3.10 5.90
N VAL A 186 -16.50 2.02 5.14
CA VAL A 186 -15.58 0.92 5.50
C VAL A 186 -14.13 1.42 5.60
N ALA A 187 -13.70 2.26 4.67
CA ALA A 187 -12.35 2.84 4.68
C ALA A 187 -12.09 3.67 5.95
N ASN A 188 -13.09 4.43 6.41
CA ASN A 188 -12.97 5.23 7.63
C ASN A 188 -12.97 4.36 8.88
N GLU A 189 -13.90 3.39 8.98
CA GLU A 189 -14.05 2.48 10.14
C GLU A 189 -12.79 1.66 10.38
N PHE A 190 -12.18 1.14 9.33
CA PHE A 190 -10.96 0.33 9.40
C PHE A 190 -9.67 1.15 9.23
N ASN A 191 -9.73 2.48 9.30
CA ASN A 191 -8.59 3.39 9.26
C ASN A 191 -7.69 3.25 8.02
N TYR A 192 -8.27 3.02 6.84
CA TYR A 192 -7.50 2.94 5.60
C TYR A 192 -6.86 4.28 5.21
N GLY A 193 -7.48 5.39 5.61
CA GLY A 193 -6.98 6.72 5.30
C GLY A 193 -6.76 6.90 3.79
N LYS A 194 -5.54 7.28 3.42
CA LYS A 194 -5.16 7.48 2.02
C LYS A 194 -5.07 6.19 1.18
N ARG A 195 -5.13 5.01 1.82
CA ARG A 195 -5.14 3.69 1.16
C ARG A 195 -6.55 3.19 0.81
N SER A 196 -7.57 4.03 0.91
CA SER A 196 -8.96 3.67 0.55
C SER A 196 -9.11 3.13 -0.87
N PHE A 197 -8.21 3.49 -1.78
CA PHE A 197 -8.14 2.94 -3.14
C PHE A 197 -7.95 1.40 -3.16
N VAL A 198 -7.31 0.82 -2.15
CA VAL A 198 -7.13 -0.64 -2.01
C VAL A 198 -8.49 -1.31 -1.94
N LEU A 199 -9.43 -0.80 -1.11
CA LEU A 199 -10.79 -1.32 -1.02
C LEU A 199 -11.57 -1.12 -2.33
N THR A 200 -11.39 0.00 -3.01
CA THR A 200 -12.03 0.25 -4.32
C THR A 200 -11.57 -0.79 -5.35
N ASN A 201 -10.26 -1.07 -5.40
CA ASN A 201 -9.70 -2.10 -6.26
C ASN A 201 -10.22 -3.49 -5.86
N SER A 202 -10.25 -3.80 -4.56
CA SER A 202 -10.77 -5.06 -4.03
C SER A 202 -12.27 -5.25 -4.34
N ALA A 203 -13.07 -4.17 -4.30
CA ALA A 203 -14.49 -4.23 -4.70
C ALA A 203 -14.66 -4.58 -6.19
N ARG A 204 -13.82 -4.01 -7.05
CA ARG A 204 -13.81 -4.32 -8.49
C ARG A 204 -13.42 -5.77 -8.75
N ASP A 205 -12.35 -6.24 -8.11
CA ASP A 205 -11.79 -7.58 -8.36
C ASP A 205 -12.58 -8.67 -7.61
N GLY A 206 -13.14 -8.33 -6.44
CA GLY A 206 -13.96 -9.21 -5.61
C GLY A 206 -15.28 -9.66 -6.23
N ARG A 207 -15.73 -9.03 -7.35
CA ARG A 207 -16.94 -9.48 -8.06
C ARG A 207 -16.82 -10.88 -8.65
N TYR A 208 -15.61 -11.37 -8.85
CA TYR A 208 -15.34 -12.69 -9.43
C TYR A 208 -15.29 -13.83 -8.40
N ILE A 209 -15.37 -13.50 -7.10
CA ILE A 209 -15.31 -14.48 -6.02
C ILE A 209 -16.46 -14.26 -5.04
N SER A 210 -17.13 -15.33 -4.60
CA SER A 210 -18.25 -15.25 -3.65
C SER A 210 -17.75 -15.05 -2.20
N THR A 211 -18.61 -14.46 -1.35
CA THR A 211 -18.32 -14.30 0.08
C THR A 211 -18.01 -15.61 0.80
N PRO A 212 -18.71 -16.73 0.57
CA PRO A 212 -18.35 -18.03 1.13
C PRO A 212 -16.96 -18.51 0.69
N ALA A 213 -16.60 -18.30 -0.60
CA ALA A 213 -15.28 -18.65 -1.11
C ALA A 213 -14.17 -17.83 -0.44
N ILE A 214 -14.40 -16.53 -0.25
CA ILE A 214 -13.42 -15.67 0.46
C ILE A 214 -13.25 -16.17 1.91
N ARG A 215 -14.31 -16.51 2.63
CA ARG A 215 -14.23 -17.06 4.00
C ARG A 215 -13.43 -18.35 4.05
N LYS A 216 -13.77 -19.34 3.18
CA LYS A 216 -13.02 -20.60 3.07
C LYS A 216 -11.55 -20.36 2.72
N SER A 217 -11.26 -19.36 1.90
CA SER A 217 -9.89 -18.96 1.57
C SER A 217 -9.16 -18.40 2.78
N ILE A 218 -9.80 -17.57 3.58
CA ILE A 218 -9.22 -17.00 4.81
C ILE A 218 -8.89 -18.13 5.80
N ASP A 219 -9.75 -19.13 5.97
CA ASP A 219 -9.49 -20.30 6.83
C ASP A 219 -8.24 -21.06 6.36
N GLU A 220 -8.06 -21.28 5.05
CA GLU A 220 -6.86 -21.94 4.51
C GLU A 220 -5.59 -21.09 4.69
N ILE A 221 -5.70 -19.77 4.60
CA ILE A 221 -4.60 -18.84 4.87
C ILE A 221 -4.19 -18.95 6.34
N ILE A 222 -5.14 -18.91 7.28
CA ILE A 222 -4.89 -19.06 8.71
C ILE A 222 -4.22 -20.41 9.02
N ASN A 223 -4.73 -21.50 8.44
CA ASN A 223 -4.15 -22.83 8.60
C ASN A 223 -2.70 -22.91 8.07
N THR A 224 -2.40 -22.19 7.00
CA THR A 224 -1.04 -22.15 6.43
C THR A 224 -0.10 -21.30 7.29
N ASP A 225 -0.56 -20.17 7.81
CA ASP A 225 0.19 -19.32 8.75
C ASP A 225 0.55 -20.09 10.03
N LEU A 226 -0.41 -20.82 10.59
CA LEU A 226 -0.18 -21.69 11.76
C LEU A 226 0.88 -22.76 11.47
N LYS A 227 0.82 -23.43 10.30
CA LYS A 227 1.80 -24.43 9.91
C LYS A 227 3.21 -23.84 9.74
N LEU A 228 3.31 -22.66 9.15
CA LEU A 228 4.59 -21.95 9.02
C LEU A 228 5.24 -21.64 10.36
N LYS A 229 4.43 -21.37 11.40
CA LYS A 229 4.89 -21.01 12.75
C LYS A 229 5.13 -22.20 13.66
N SER A 230 4.45 -23.34 13.42
CA SER A 230 4.43 -24.48 14.34
C SER A 230 5.14 -25.73 13.82
N THR A 231 5.61 -25.75 12.59
CA THR A 231 6.26 -26.93 11.99
C THR A 231 7.57 -26.56 11.31
N SER A 232 8.44 -27.55 11.11
CA SER A 232 9.67 -27.44 10.32
C SER A 232 9.44 -27.69 8.81
N ALA A 233 8.20 -27.66 8.35
CA ALA A 233 7.88 -27.90 6.95
C ALA A 233 8.47 -26.81 6.05
N ASN A 234 8.85 -27.21 4.81
CA ASN A 234 9.38 -26.26 3.85
C ASN A 234 8.36 -25.14 3.54
N GLY A 235 8.70 -23.91 3.94
CA GLY A 235 7.82 -22.76 3.81
C GLY A 235 7.41 -22.45 2.38
N ARG A 236 8.32 -22.66 1.39
CA ARG A 236 8.01 -22.49 -0.03
C ARG A 236 6.90 -23.44 -0.47
N ILE A 237 7.02 -24.72 -0.12
CA ILE A 237 6.01 -25.73 -0.45
C ILE A 237 4.66 -25.40 0.19
N LEU A 238 4.66 -24.88 1.43
CA LEU A 238 3.40 -24.47 2.10
C LEU A 238 2.71 -23.33 1.36
N VAL A 239 3.45 -22.33 0.89
CA VAL A 239 2.90 -21.20 0.13
C VAL A 239 2.40 -21.67 -1.26
N GLU A 240 3.16 -22.50 -1.95
CA GLU A 240 2.74 -23.08 -3.24
C GLU A 240 1.43 -23.88 -3.11
N LYS A 241 1.34 -24.72 -2.07
CA LYS A 241 0.09 -25.47 -1.75
C LYS A 241 -1.07 -24.52 -1.40
N LEU A 242 -0.80 -23.42 -0.69
CA LEU A 242 -1.83 -22.42 -0.39
C LEU A 242 -2.39 -21.82 -1.68
N ILE A 243 -1.55 -21.37 -2.60
CA ILE A 243 -1.97 -20.79 -3.89
C ILE A 243 -2.84 -21.78 -4.67
N ALA A 244 -2.44 -23.06 -4.74
CA ALA A 244 -3.23 -24.09 -5.41
C ALA A 244 -4.61 -24.26 -4.76
N LYS A 245 -4.68 -24.33 -3.43
CA LYS A 245 -5.95 -24.44 -2.70
C LYS A 245 -6.86 -23.23 -2.88
N LEU A 246 -6.31 -22.03 -2.78
CA LEU A 246 -7.08 -20.79 -2.99
C LEU A 246 -7.68 -20.74 -4.40
N SER A 247 -6.95 -21.18 -5.41
CA SER A 247 -7.45 -21.28 -6.79
C SER A 247 -8.59 -22.31 -6.93
N LEU A 248 -8.46 -23.47 -6.28
CA LEU A 248 -9.53 -24.48 -6.28
C LEU A 248 -10.80 -23.94 -5.62
N ILE A 249 -10.66 -23.27 -4.47
CA ILE A 249 -11.80 -22.65 -3.75
C ILE A 249 -12.48 -21.59 -4.63
N ALA A 250 -11.71 -20.76 -5.35
CA ALA A 250 -12.26 -19.76 -6.24
C ALA A 250 -13.05 -20.38 -7.39
N LYS A 251 -12.63 -21.55 -7.90
CA LYS A 251 -13.34 -22.30 -8.95
C LYS A 251 -14.63 -22.98 -8.48
N GLU A 252 -14.59 -23.69 -7.34
CA GLU A 252 -15.72 -24.52 -6.86
C GLU A 252 -17.04 -23.74 -6.79
N ILE A 253 -16.97 -22.45 -6.47
CA ILE A 253 -18.17 -21.63 -6.26
C ILE A 253 -18.56 -20.81 -7.50
N SER A 254 -17.68 -20.70 -8.50
CA SER A 254 -18.04 -20.17 -9.82
C SER A 254 -18.97 -21.13 -10.57
N TYR A 255 -18.82 -22.45 -10.40
CA TYR A 255 -19.65 -23.46 -11.03
C TYR A 255 -21.02 -23.67 -10.35
N ALA A 256 -21.18 -23.24 -9.08
CA ALA A 256 -22.44 -23.37 -8.35
C ALA A 256 -23.48 -22.27 -8.70
N LYS A 257 -23.13 -21.34 -9.62
CA LYS A 257 -24.03 -20.25 -10.08
C LYS A 257 -24.51 -20.43 -11.52
N ASN A 258 -24.15 -21.51 -12.20
CA ASN A 258 -24.70 -21.96 -13.47
C ASN A 258 -25.53 -23.23 -13.23
#